data_cffced5ec1e761e56ee208b9a0cd8035
#
_entry.id   cffced5ec1e761e56ee208b9a0cd8035
#
_cell.length_a   1.000
_cell.length_b   1.000
_cell.length_c   1.000
_cell.angle_alpha   90.00
_cell.angle_beta   90.00
_cell.angle_gamma   90.00
#
_symmetry.space_group_name_H-M   'P 1'
#
loop_
_entity.id
_entity.type
_entity.pdbx_description
1 polymer ?
#
loop_
_entity_poly.entity_id
_entity_poly.type
_entity_poly.pdbx_seq_one_letter_code
_entity_poly.pdbx_strand_id
1 'polypeptide(L)'
;MKVYKATDKDMKCRGFQYELGKTAEVDGDVELCKNGLHACEMPLDVLGYYVPGDGSRYFEAELEDVSDEMHSDDTKRVGKKLTLSAEIGIPGLVKAQVEYVKAQCDFDNAIKKANSEKENHATGVRGAASATGVRGAASATGERG
;
A
#
# COMPACT_ATOMS: atom_id res chain seq x y z
N MET A 1 1.11 11.82 10.30
CA MET A 1 0.64 10.58 9.63
C MET A 1 1.80 9.83 9.04
N LYS A 2 1.76 8.49 9.05
CA LYS A 2 2.79 7.66 8.41
C LYS A 2 2.66 7.74 6.89
N VAL A 3 3.76 7.98 6.22
CA VAL A 3 3.85 8.12 4.76
C VAL A 3 5.17 7.55 4.24
N TYR A 4 5.30 7.52 2.92
CA TYR A 4 6.52 7.06 2.24
C TYR A 4 7.06 8.17 1.34
N LYS A 5 8.38 8.31 1.34
CA LYS A 5 9.08 9.35 0.60
C LYS A 5 10.18 8.74 -0.25
N ALA A 6 10.32 9.24 -1.46
CA ALA A 6 11.47 8.96 -2.30
C ALA A 6 12.26 10.23 -2.58
N THR A 7 13.54 10.07 -2.79
CA THR A 7 14.50 11.13 -3.13
C THR A 7 15.47 10.63 -4.19
N ASP A 8 16.28 11.54 -4.72
CA ASP A 8 17.45 11.16 -5.51
C ASP A 8 18.54 10.55 -4.61
N LYS A 9 19.69 10.20 -5.22
CA LYS A 9 20.84 9.59 -4.54
C LYS A 9 21.44 10.46 -3.44
N ASP A 10 21.27 11.76 -3.54
CA ASP A 10 21.82 12.77 -2.61
C ASP A 10 20.81 13.20 -1.53
N MET A 11 19.70 12.46 -1.40
CA MET A 11 18.59 12.78 -0.50
C MET A 11 17.90 14.11 -0.84
N LYS A 12 17.82 14.46 -2.11
CA LYS A 12 17.11 15.66 -2.56
C LYS A 12 15.82 15.30 -3.28
N CYS A 13 14.85 16.19 -3.15
CA CYS A 13 13.62 16.16 -3.92
C CYS A 13 13.29 17.59 -4.36
N ARG A 14 13.25 17.83 -5.67
CA ARG A 14 13.02 19.16 -6.26
C ARG A 14 13.96 20.24 -5.65
N GLY A 15 15.21 19.88 -5.42
CA GLY A 15 16.21 20.79 -4.88
C GLY A 15 16.18 20.95 -3.35
N PHE A 16 15.18 20.45 -2.68
CA PHE A 16 15.13 20.47 -1.21
C PHE A 16 15.95 19.31 -0.65
N GLN A 17 16.85 19.62 0.29
CA GLN A 17 17.72 18.64 0.93
C GLN A 17 17.04 18.04 2.16
N TYR A 18 16.93 16.72 2.20
CA TYR A 18 16.45 15.99 3.37
C TYR A 18 17.61 15.39 4.14
N GLU A 19 17.40 15.15 5.43
CA GLU A 19 18.33 14.43 6.29
C GLU A 19 17.56 13.41 7.13
N LEU A 20 18.10 12.21 7.27
CA LEU A 20 17.48 11.16 8.06
C LEU A 20 17.36 11.59 9.54
N GLY A 21 16.21 11.43 10.12
CA GLY A 21 15.93 11.77 11.51
C GLY A 21 15.74 13.26 11.77
N LYS A 22 15.84 14.12 10.76
CA LYS A 22 15.57 15.54 10.92
C LYS A 22 14.24 15.91 10.30
N THR A 23 13.52 16.78 10.97
CA THR A 23 12.26 17.32 10.46
C THR A 23 12.56 18.44 9.47
N ALA A 24 12.11 18.26 8.26
CA ALA A 24 12.04 19.31 7.25
C ALA A 24 10.76 20.11 7.48
N GLU A 25 10.82 21.43 7.29
CA GLU A 25 9.68 22.30 7.48
C GLU A 25 9.63 23.36 6.39
N VAL A 26 8.44 23.74 5.98
CA VAL A 26 8.20 24.81 5.02
C VAL A 26 7.23 25.84 5.58
N ASP A 27 7.47 27.10 5.19
CA ASP A 27 6.63 28.21 5.62
C ASP A 27 5.42 28.40 4.67
N GLY A 28 4.42 29.07 5.18
CA GLY A 28 3.23 29.43 4.42
C GLY A 28 2.19 28.33 4.35
N ASP A 29 1.20 28.54 3.52
CA ASP A 29 0.11 27.59 3.34
C ASP A 29 0.56 26.45 2.40
N VAL A 30 0.18 25.23 2.75
CA VAL A 30 0.51 24.07 1.92
C VAL A 30 -0.54 23.93 0.82
N GLU A 31 -0.06 23.64 -0.37
CA GLU A 31 -0.91 23.42 -1.54
C GLU A 31 -0.32 22.27 -2.36
N LEU A 32 -1.16 21.29 -2.67
CA LEU A 32 -0.73 20.09 -3.38
C LEU A 32 -0.07 20.44 -4.73
N CYS A 33 1.10 19.89 -4.96
CA CYS A 33 1.91 20.11 -6.16
C CYS A 33 2.53 21.51 -6.31
N LYS A 34 2.29 22.44 -5.38
CA LYS A 34 2.84 23.79 -5.41
C LYS A 34 3.76 24.07 -4.25
N ASN A 35 3.22 24.17 -3.05
CA ASN A 35 3.99 24.47 -1.84
C ASN A 35 3.74 23.40 -0.77
N GLY A 36 4.80 22.92 -0.16
CA GLY A 36 4.75 21.93 0.90
C GLY A 36 5.63 20.73 0.66
N LEU A 37 5.69 19.87 1.66
CA LEU A 37 6.45 18.63 1.63
C LEU A 37 5.51 17.49 1.24
N HIS A 38 5.86 16.79 0.17
CA HIS A 38 5.02 15.77 -0.43
C HIS A 38 5.52 14.38 -0.13
N ALA A 39 4.61 13.46 0.16
CA ALA A 39 4.86 12.04 0.37
C ALA A 39 3.61 11.24 0.02
N CYS A 40 3.72 9.92 -0.10
CA CYS A 40 2.59 9.06 -0.46
C CYS A 40 2.16 8.21 0.74
N GLU A 41 0.85 7.98 0.86
CA GLU A 41 0.35 7.05 1.89
C GLU A 41 0.62 5.61 1.47
N MET A 42 0.41 5.28 0.20
CA MET A 42 0.68 3.96 -0.34
C MET A 42 2.15 3.84 -0.71
N PRO A 43 2.88 2.84 -0.16
CA PRO A 43 4.33 2.75 -0.34
C PRO A 43 4.82 2.75 -1.77
N LEU A 44 4.18 2.00 -2.65
CA LEU A 44 4.67 1.87 -4.03
C LEU A 44 4.37 3.07 -4.92
N ASP A 45 3.50 3.99 -4.51
CA ASP A 45 3.22 5.21 -5.30
C ASP A 45 4.45 6.10 -5.45
N VAL A 46 5.41 6.01 -4.53
CA VAL A 46 6.68 6.76 -4.64
C VAL A 46 7.50 6.39 -5.88
N LEU A 47 7.30 5.20 -6.43
CA LEU A 47 8.00 4.72 -7.63
C LEU A 47 7.57 5.47 -8.89
N GLY A 48 6.40 6.08 -8.88
CA GLY A 48 5.94 6.95 -9.95
C GLY A 48 6.72 8.27 -10.04
N TYR A 49 7.42 8.64 -8.98
CA TYR A 49 8.21 9.88 -8.89
C TYR A 49 9.71 9.65 -8.97
N TYR A 50 10.18 8.57 -8.40
CA TYR A 50 11.59 8.17 -8.37
C TYR A 50 11.69 6.69 -8.70
N VAL A 51 12.03 6.39 -9.94
CA VAL A 51 12.13 5.00 -10.41
C VAL A 51 13.34 4.28 -9.83
N PRO A 52 13.27 2.96 -9.63
CA PRO A 52 14.42 2.18 -9.24
C PRO A 52 15.51 2.18 -10.31
N GLY A 53 16.76 2.16 -9.89
CA GLY A 53 17.90 2.03 -10.81
C GLY A 53 18.73 3.31 -10.97
N ASP A 54 18.16 4.49 -10.68
CA ASP A 54 18.86 5.77 -10.83
C ASP A 54 19.48 6.27 -9.52
N GLY A 55 19.73 5.36 -8.58
CA GLY A 55 20.24 5.72 -7.26
C GLY A 55 19.16 6.30 -6.35
N SER A 56 17.91 6.18 -6.73
CA SER A 56 16.78 6.64 -5.92
C SER A 56 16.76 5.97 -4.56
N ARG A 57 16.41 6.73 -3.54
CA ARG A 57 16.38 6.27 -2.15
C ARG A 57 14.95 6.36 -1.61
N TYR A 58 14.56 5.39 -0.78
CA TYR A 58 13.18 5.22 -0.32
C TYR A 58 13.12 5.12 1.18
N PHE A 59 12.18 5.86 1.77
CA PHE A 59 12.10 6.06 3.22
C PHE A 59 10.68 5.86 3.73
N GLU A 60 10.59 5.37 4.95
CA GLU A 60 9.44 5.64 5.81
C GLU A 60 9.58 7.05 6.36
N ALA A 61 8.47 7.74 6.49
CA ALA A 61 8.45 9.12 6.96
C ALA A 61 7.17 9.43 7.75
N GLU A 62 7.22 10.52 8.49
CA GLU A 62 6.06 11.11 9.12
C GLU A 62 5.79 12.47 8.51
N LEU A 63 4.53 12.70 8.14
CA LEU A 63 4.04 13.97 7.61
C LEU A 63 3.09 14.60 8.62
N GLU A 64 3.31 15.89 8.91
CA GLU A 64 2.53 16.64 9.89
C GLU A 64 1.96 17.91 9.24
N ASP A 65 0.94 18.48 9.87
CA ASP A 65 0.20 19.64 9.37
C ASP A 65 -0.26 19.41 7.92
N VAL A 66 -0.95 18.29 7.72
CA VAL A 66 -1.32 17.74 6.42
C VAL A 66 -2.58 18.44 5.90
N SER A 67 -2.55 18.86 4.65
CA SER A 67 -3.73 19.37 3.95
C SER A 67 -4.75 18.24 3.69
N ASP A 68 -6.01 18.60 3.61
CA ASP A 68 -7.08 17.67 3.24
C ASP A 68 -7.01 17.29 1.75
N GLU A 69 -6.22 18.00 0.96
CA GLU A 69 -6.07 17.71 -0.46
C GLU A 69 -5.38 16.38 -0.71
N MET A 70 -5.88 15.65 -1.69
CA MET A 70 -5.30 14.41 -2.15
C MET A 70 -5.14 14.45 -3.68
N HIS A 71 -4.08 13.87 -4.19
CA HIS A 71 -3.88 13.76 -5.63
C HIS A 71 -4.93 12.84 -6.26
N SER A 72 -5.31 13.12 -7.52
CA SER A 72 -6.38 12.35 -8.19
C SER A 72 -5.95 10.96 -8.63
N ASP A 73 -4.67 10.77 -8.89
CA ASP A 73 -4.16 9.57 -9.56
C ASP A 73 -3.36 8.65 -8.63
N ASP A 74 -3.04 9.11 -7.43
CA ASP A 74 -2.26 8.37 -6.43
C ASP A 74 -2.56 8.87 -5.01
N THR A 75 -1.86 8.31 -4.01
CA THR A 75 -2.06 8.66 -2.60
C THR A 75 -1.15 9.78 -2.09
N LYS A 76 -0.66 10.63 -2.97
CA LYS A 76 0.22 11.73 -2.59
C LYS A 76 -0.49 12.75 -1.72
N ARG A 77 0.15 13.11 -0.62
CA ARG A 77 -0.30 14.09 0.36
C ARG A 77 0.73 15.21 0.48
N VAL A 78 0.30 16.32 1.03
CA VAL A 78 1.15 17.47 1.29
C VAL A 78 0.99 17.95 2.72
N GLY A 79 2.08 18.32 3.35
CA GLY A 79 2.10 18.85 4.72
C GLY A 79 3.21 19.85 4.93
N LYS A 80 3.21 20.50 6.08
CA LYS A 80 4.23 21.51 6.45
C LYS A 80 5.52 20.89 6.95
N LYS A 81 5.43 19.74 7.61
CA LYS A 81 6.58 19.10 8.24
C LYS A 81 6.71 17.65 7.78
N LEU A 82 7.91 17.23 7.53
CA LEU A 82 8.20 15.87 7.14
C LEU A 82 9.51 15.39 7.76
N THR A 83 9.43 14.27 8.47
CA THR A 83 10.59 13.63 9.08
C THR A 83 10.84 12.29 8.41
N LEU A 84 12.03 12.09 7.84
CA LEU A 84 12.44 10.78 7.33
C LEU A 84 12.81 9.89 8.53
N SER A 85 12.07 8.82 8.75
CA SER A 85 12.25 7.96 9.92
C SER A 85 13.27 6.86 9.70
N ALA A 86 13.22 6.21 8.55
CA ALA A 86 14.13 5.12 8.19
C ALA A 86 14.27 4.97 6.69
N GLU A 87 15.47 4.64 6.23
CA GLU A 87 15.67 4.23 4.84
C GLU A 87 15.36 2.75 4.71
N ILE A 88 14.46 2.40 3.81
CA ILE A 88 13.93 1.04 3.70
C ILE A 88 14.23 0.36 2.36
N GLY A 89 14.60 1.12 1.35
CA GLY A 89 14.85 0.60 0.01
C GLY A 89 13.65 -0.10 -0.62
N ILE A 90 13.87 -0.75 -1.76
CA ILE A 90 12.81 -1.48 -2.48
C ILE A 90 12.22 -2.64 -1.65
N PRO A 91 13.04 -3.50 -1.00
CA PRO A 91 12.48 -4.59 -0.20
C PRO A 91 11.56 -4.07 0.92
N GLY A 92 11.93 -2.97 1.55
CA GLY A 92 11.11 -2.35 2.59
C GLY A 92 9.81 -1.76 2.03
N LEU A 93 9.84 -1.13 0.85
CA LEU A 93 8.63 -0.64 0.18
C LEU A 93 7.66 -1.79 -0.13
N VAL A 94 8.16 -2.90 -0.67
CA VAL A 94 7.33 -4.07 -0.98
C VAL A 94 6.69 -4.63 0.29
N LYS A 95 7.47 -4.78 1.37
CA LYS A 95 6.94 -5.24 2.65
C LYS A 95 5.87 -4.28 3.18
N ALA A 96 6.15 -3.00 3.17
CA ALA A 96 5.20 -1.98 3.62
C ALA A 96 3.93 -1.96 2.78
N GLN A 97 4.02 -2.17 1.46
CA GLN A 97 2.87 -2.26 0.58
C GLN A 97 1.98 -3.44 0.94
N VAL A 98 2.56 -4.60 1.23
CA VAL A 98 1.80 -5.77 1.66
C VAL A 98 1.04 -5.47 2.95
N GLU A 99 1.69 -4.84 3.93
CA GLU A 99 1.03 -4.48 5.19
C GLU A 99 -0.05 -3.40 4.98
N TYR A 100 0.19 -2.43 4.10
CA TYR A 100 -0.81 -1.42 3.74
C TYR A 100 -2.07 -2.08 3.14
N VAL A 101 -1.89 -2.99 2.17
CA VAL A 101 -3.02 -3.68 1.55
C VAL A 101 -3.75 -4.58 2.55
N LYS A 102 -3.01 -5.27 3.43
CA LYS A 102 -3.64 -6.07 4.49
C LYS A 102 -4.50 -5.22 5.42
N ALA A 103 -4.05 -4.03 5.75
CA ALA A 103 -4.80 -3.12 6.62
C ALA A 103 -6.08 -2.59 5.94
N GLN A 104 -6.10 -2.51 4.61
CA GLN A 104 -7.28 -2.07 3.85
C GLN A 104 -8.25 -3.22 3.54
N CYS A 105 -7.81 -4.45 3.62
CA CYS A 105 -8.58 -5.63 3.25
C CYS A 105 -8.79 -6.53 4.45
N ASP A 106 -10.01 -7.06 4.59
CA ASP A 106 -10.31 -8.07 5.62
C ASP A 106 -9.89 -9.46 5.12
N PHE A 107 -8.58 -9.66 5.00
CA PHE A 107 -8.02 -10.91 4.49
C PHE A 107 -8.38 -12.12 5.34
N ASP A 108 -8.49 -11.96 6.64
CA ASP A 108 -8.76 -13.07 7.55
C ASP A 108 -10.16 -13.64 7.30
N ASN A 109 -11.15 -12.77 7.10
CA ASN A 109 -12.49 -13.23 6.76
C ASN A 109 -12.58 -13.77 5.34
N ALA A 110 -11.85 -13.19 4.40
CA ALA A 110 -11.79 -13.69 3.04
C ALA A 110 -11.20 -15.10 2.97
N ILE A 111 -10.12 -15.36 3.70
CA ILE A 111 -9.49 -16.68 3.79
C ILE A 111 -10.43 -17.68 4.48
N LYS A 112 -11.08 -17.30 5.58
CA LYS A 112 -12.05 -18.15 6.25
C LYS A 112 -13.17 -18.55 5.33
N LYS A 113 -13.71 -17.60 4.59
CA LYS A 113 -14.78 -17.83 3.63
C LYS A 113 -14.34 -18.80 2.52
N ALA A 114 -13.18 -18.56 1.92
CA ALA A 114 -12.66 -19.42 0.87
C ALA A 114 -12.43 -20.86 1.36
N ASN A 115 -11.96 -21.03 2.59
CA ASN A 115 -11.75 -22.36 3.18
C ASN A 115 -13.06 -23.07 3.45
N SER A 116 -14.07 -22.38 3.99
CA SER A 116 -15.38 -22.98 4.22
C SER A 116 -16.08 -23.39 2.92
N GLU A 117 -15.89 -22.61 1.85
CA GLU A 117 -16.41 -22.97 0.54
C GLU A 117 -15.72 -24.23 -0.01
N LYS A 118 -14.40 -24.38 0.17
CA LYS A 118 -13.68 -25.59 -0.22
C LYS A 118 -14.14 -26.82 0.56
N GLU A 119 -14.35 -26.68 1.86
CA GLU A 119 -14.84 -27.77 2.69
C GLU A 119 -16.23 -28.21 2.25
N ASN A 120 -17.13 -27.29 1.97
CA ASN A 120 -18.46 -27.60 1.50
C ASN A 120 -18.45 -28.34 0.16
N HIS A 121 -17.54 -27.98 -0.75
CA HIS A 121 -17.38 -28.71 -1.99
C HIS A 121 -16.74 -30.08 -1.80
N ALA A 122 -15.81 -30.20 -0.85
CA ALA A 122 -15.12 -31.44 -0.63
C ALA A 122 -15.97 -32.50 0.06
N THR A 123 -16.96 -32.05 0.81
CA THR A 123 -17.85 -32.98 1.50
C THR A 123 -18.99 -33.49 0.67
N GLY A 124 -19.12 -32.99 -0.51
CA GLY A 124 -20.12 -33.50 -1.39
C GLY A 124 -19.72 -34.87 -1.84
N VAL A 125 -20.08 -35.78 -1.16
CA VAL A 125 -19.79 -37.05 -1.50
C VAL A 125 -20.57 -37.50 -2.45
N ARG A 126 -20.38 -37.84 -3.13
CA ARG A 126 -20.95 -38.19 -3.96
C ARG A 126 -21.65 -37.25 -4.23
N GLY A 127 -21.43 -36.55 -4.36
CA GLY A 127 -21.78 -35.69 -4.53
C GLY A 127 -22.10 -34.71 -4.37
N ALA A 128 -22.22 -34.51 -4.36
CA ALA A 128 -22.64 -33.58 -4.17
C ALA A 128 -22.13 -32.55 -3.97
N ALA A 129 -21.77 -32.43 -4.06
CA ALA A 129 -21.21 -31.49 -3.76
C ALA A 129 -21.55 -30.35 -4.38
N SER A 130 -21.84 -30.20 -4.64
CA SER A 130 -22.01 -29.36 -4.94
C SER A 130 -22.58 -28.56 -5.06
N ALA A 131 -22.86 -28.53 -5.25
CA ALA A 131 -23.39 -27.84 -5.41
C ALA A 131 -23.77 -27.03 -4.86
N THR A 132 -23.65 -26.77 -4.66
CA THR A 132 -24.07 -26.03 -4.07
C THR A 132 -23.93 -24.89 -4.27
N GLY A 133 -23.79 -24.69 -4.35
CA GLY A 133 -23.68 -23.92 -4.46
C GLY A 133 -23.79 -23.51 -5.39
N VAL A 134 -24.00 -23.57 -5.73
CA VAL A 134 -24.12 -23.42 -6.42
C VAL A 134 -24.11 -24.01 -7.32
N ARG A 135 -24.35 -24.52 -7.62
CA ARG A 135 -24.46 -25.28 -8.18
C ARG A 135 -23.96 -25.84 -8.63
N GLY A 136 -23.58 -25.97 -8.54
CA GLY A 136 -23.03 -26.74 -8.82
C GLY A 136 -22.73 -27.44 -9.01
N ALA A 137 -22.84 -27.66 -8.92
CA ALA A 137 -22.52 -28.45 -8.98
C ALA A 137 -22.00 -29.18 -8.84
N ALA A 138 -21.94 -29.33 -8.48
CA ALA A 138 -21.34 -30.07 -8.25
C ALA A 138 -21.32 -31.08 -8.66
N SER A 139 -21.55 -31.38 -8.81
CA SER A 139 -21.55 -32.22 -9.04
C SER A 139 -21.30 -33.16 -8.97
N ALA A 140 -21.39 -33.53 -8.78
CA ALA A 140 -21.20 -34.44 -8.61
C ALA A 140 -21.25 -35.34 -8.83
N THR A 141 -21.25 -35.88 -8.82
CA THR A 141 -21.17 -36.74 -9.03
C THR A 141 -21.00 -37.77 -8.82
N GLY A 142 -21.19 -38.25 -8.59
CA GLY A 142 -21.11 -39.11 -8.32
C GLY A 142 -21.24 -40.22 -8.60
N GLU A 143 -21.26 -40.96 -8.84
CA GLU A 143 -21.28 -41.99 -9.11
C GLU A 143 -22.29 -42.47 -9.53
N ARG A 144 -22.57 -42.90 -9.93
CA ARG A 144 -23.31 -43.31 -10.27
C ARG A 144 -23.60 -43.98 -9.83
N GLY A 145 -23.58 -43.75 -9.63
CA GLY A 145 -23.88 -44.50 -9.00
C GLY A 145 -23.77 -45.04 -9.28
#